data_a7eefe7eddfa866b6126c9e74bd05552
#
_entry.id   a7eefe7eddfa866b6126c9e74bd05552
#
_cell.length_a   1.000
_cell.length_b   1.000
_cell.length_c   1.000
_cell.angle_alpha   90.00
_cell.angle_beta   90.00
_cell.angle_gamma   90.00
#
_symmetry.space_group_name_H-M   'P 1'
#
loop_
_entity.id
_entity.type
_entity.pdbx_description
1 polymer ?
#
loop_
_entity_poly.entity_id
_entity_poly.type
_entity_poly.pdbx_seq_one_letter_code
_entity_poly.pdbx_strand_id
1 'polypeptide(L)'
;MTKSATPAATFRSATAPVDAGQAALSRLADSSQELGPELSVSIHTRLDDVEDEWRRFQQSAECTAFQSFEWLAAWQRHIGGHDGTVPIIVVGRFADGATAFILPLAVETQRSVRRLCWLGQELGDYNAPLLTRDFAQRVTPVHFLALWRELLTRLQSDPALRYDWIEFEKMPQTVGVQSNPFTSLRVTPNANNAHITQLGDDWESFYRARRSSATRRRDRTKRKHLSEFGELRFETVVVPDDLRQTLDTLWEQKKRVFVRKGIPDIFARPGYREFFADFAANPSSRHLAHVSRVQIGSACAAANFAIVFGDCYYHVLSSYCDSELTRYGPGTLHLRELLAYAIQSGLRLFDFTIGDEHYKLEWSDLRLKLFDYSKGTTWRGRIAHLLSVVRRRTKRFIKTTPLLWLWVSRLRSAVGPLLHRVCRRISGTR
;
A
#
# COMPACT_ATOMS: atom_id res chain seq x y z
N MET A 1 10.66 -10.35 -56.10
CA MET A 1 10.64 -10.84 -54.71
C MET A 1 10.24 -9.70 -53.83
N THR A 2 8.96 -9.64 -53.53
CA THR A 2 8.24 -8.54 -52.90
C THR A 2 8.31 -8.63 -51.39
N LYS A 3 8.85 -7.61 -50.71
CA LYS A 3 8.81 -7.45 -49.25
C LYS A 3 7.42 -6.91 -48.86
N SER A 4 6.68 -7.69 -48.13
CA SER A 4 5.44 -7.28 -47.48
C SER A 4 5.77 -6.46 -46.23
N ALA A 5 5.27 -5.23 -46.16
CA ALA A 5 5.34 -4.36 -45.00
C ALA A 5 4.01 -4.42 -44.25
N THR A 6 4.05 -4.74 -42.98
CA THR A 6 2.89 -4.69 -42.06
C THR A 6 2.71 -3.26 -41.57
N PRO A 7 1.49 -2.70 -41.56
CA PRO A 7 1.28 -1.34 -41.09
C PRO A 7 1.25 -1.23 -39.55
N ALA A 8 1.96 -0.24 -39.04
CA ALA A 8 1.94 0.17 -37.65
C ALA A 8 0.58 0.82 -37.30
N ALA A 9 -0.07 0.30 -36.26
CA ALA A 9 -1.28 0.89 -35.71
C ALA A 9 -0.92 2.14 -34.88
N THR A 10 -1.29 3.30 -35.39
CA THR A 10 -1.18 4.59 -34.69
C THR A 10 -2.33 4.73 -33.71
N PHE A 11 -2.03 4.66 -32.41
CA PHE A 11 -2.97 5.05 -31.36
C PHE A 11 -3.10 6.57 -31.33
N ARG A 12 -4.22 7.10 -31.83
CA ARG A 12 -4.61 8.49 -31.63
C ARG A 12 -5.12 8.65 -30.19
N SER A 13 -4.43 9.47 -29.42
CA SER A 13 -4.88 9.98 -28.13
C SER A 13 -6.08 10.92 -28.34
N ALA A 14 -7.27 10.48 -27.97
CA ALA A 14 -8.44 11.34 -27.89
C ALA A 14 -8.47 12.03 -26.53
N THR A 15 -8.04 13.28 -26.48
CA THR A 15 -8.31 14.21 -25.39
C THR A 15 -9.73 14.71 -25.52
N ALA A 16 -10.66 14.18 -24.73
CA ALA A 16 -12.01 14.74 -24.61
C ALA A 16 -11.98 16.02 -23.76
N PRO A 17 -12.73 17.08 -24.12
CA PRO A 17 -12.75 18.34 -23.38
C PRO A 17 -13.47 18.19 -22.04
N VAL A 18 -12.92 18.81 -21.01
CA VAL A 18 -13.32 18.74 -19.58
C VAL A 18 -14.71 19.37 -19.33
N ASP A 19 -15.23 20.17 -20.26
CA ASP A 19 -16.51 20.88 -20.08
C ASP A 19 -17.76 20.04 -20.36
N ALA A 20 -17.66 18.93 -21.06
CA ALA A 20 -18.81 18.07 -21.35
C ALA A 20 -19.36 17.34 -20.10
N GLY A 21 -18.51 17.12 -19.09
CA GLY A 21 -18.90 16.46 -17.83
C GLY A 21 -19.78 17.30 -16.92
N GLN A 22 -19.61 18.61 -16.93
CA GLN A 22 -20.40 19.52 -16.08
C GLN A 22 -21.79 19.78 -16.64
N ALA A 23 -21.92 19.87 -17.96
CA ALA A 23 -23.22 20.02 -18.63
C ALA A 23 -24.04 18.72 -18.58
N ALA A 24 -23.41 17.56 -18.59
CA ALA A 24 -24.08 16.27 -18.41
C ALA A 24 -24.61 16.07 -16.97
N LEU A 25 -23.87 16.53 -15.98
CA LEU A 25 -24.26 16.43 -14.55
C LEU A 25 -25.45 17.35 -14.20
N SER A 26 -25.61 18.51 -14.84
CA SER A 26 -26.77 19.38 -14.62
C SER A 26 -28.01 18.91 -15.37
N ARG A 27 -27.87 18.20 -16.50
CA ARG A 27 -29.02 17.62 -17.25
C ARG A 27 -29.54 16.30 -16.66
N LEU A 28 -28.70 15.57 -15.93
CA LEU A 28 -29.10 14.34 -15.22
C LEU A 28 -29.83 14.61 -13.89
N ALA A 29 -29.82 15.84 -13.41
CA ALA A 29 -30.58 16.24 -12.23
C ALA A 29 -32.10 16.38 -12.47
N ASP A 30 -32.53 16.38 -13.72
CA ASP A 30 -33.92 16.71 -14.11
C ASP A 30 -34.68 15.56 -14.81
N SER A 31 -34.07 14.39 -14.98
CA SER A 31 -34.78 13.24 -15.56
C SER A 31 -34.77 12.05 -14.61
N SER A 32 -35.95 11.76 -14.07
CA SER A 32 -36.43 10.51 -13.46
C SER A 32 -35.44 9.86 -12.48
N GLN A 33 -35.78 9.91 -11.19
CA GLN A 33 -35.29 9.01 -10.16
C GLN A 33 -35.36 7.56 -10.66
N GLU A 34 -34.34 7.06 -11.34
CA GLU A 34 -34.06 5.63 -11.27
C GLU A 34 -33.65 5.38 -9.84
N LEU A 35 -34.56 4.76 -9.09
CA LEU A 35 -34.31 4.26 -7.74
C LEU A 35 -33.10 3.35 -7.80
N GLY A 36 -31.95 3.87 -7.34
CA GLY A 36 -30.78 3.04 -7.12
C GLY A 36 -31.09 1.94 -6.11
N PRO A 37 -30.26 0.91 -6.01
CA PRO A 37 -30.47 -0.16 -5.06
C PRO A 37 -30.61 0.45 -3.66
N GLU A 38 -31.66 0.05 -2.94
CA GLU A 38 -31.90 0.48 -1.56
C GLU A 38 -30.75 -0.06 -0.69
N LEU A 39 -29.86 0.85 -0.29
CA LEU A 39 -28.68 0.53 0.52
C LEU A 39 -28.93 1.03 1.95
N SER A 40 -28.96 0.13 2.90
CA SER A 40 -28.88 0.47 4.32
C SER A 40 -27.43 0.64 4.76
N VAL A 41 -27.15 1.63 5.61
CA VAL A 41 -25.79 1.95 6.08
C VAL A 41 -25.74 1.97 7.59
N SER A 42 -24.86 1.19 8.20
CA SER A 42 -24.50 1.23 9.62
C SER A 42 -23.09 1.78 9.80
N ILE A 43 -22.86 2.49 10.92
CA ILE A 43 -21.57 3.07 11.29
C ILE A 43 -21.17 2.48 12.65
N HIS A 44 -19.96 1.96 12.74
CA HIS A 44 -19.39 1.36 13.93
C HIS A 44 -18.08 2.04 14.29
N THR A 45 -17.81 2.24 15.57
CA THR A 45 -16.60 2.86 16.10
C THR A 45 -15.64 1.86 16.74
N ARG A 46 -16.00 0.59 16.77
CA ARG A 46 -15.20 -0.52 17.25
C ARG A 46 -15.10 -1.59 16.16
N LEU A 47 -13.92 -2.12 15.96
CA LEU A 47 -13.74 -3.19 14.98
C LEU A 47 -14.42 -4.48 15.42
N ASP A 48 -14.44 -4.76 16.73
CA ASP A 48 -15.06 -5.97 17.31
C ASP A 48 -16.55 -6.10 16.94
N ASP A 49 -17.26 -4.96 16.79
CA ASP A 49 -18.70 -4.95 16.47
C ASP A 49 -19.01 -5.50 15.07
N VAL A 50 -18.01 -5.59 14.19
CA VAL A 50 -18.15 -6.00 12.79
C VAL A 50 -17.18 -7.11 12.39
N GLU A 51 -16.43 -7.68 13.33
CA GLU A 51 -15.36 -8.66 13.05
C GLU A 51 -15.87 -9.84 12.23
N ASP A 52 -16.93 -10.51 12.69
CA ASP A 52 -17.45 -11.70 12.01
C ASP A 52 -17.98 -11.40 10.61
N GLU A 53 -18.66 -10.26 10.44
CA GLU A 53 -19.17 -9.84 9.14
C GLU A 53 -18.02 -9.47 8.20
N TRP A 54 -17.03 -8.73 8.69
CA TRP A 54 -15.87 -8.33 7.90
C TRP A 54 -15.05 -9.54 7.46
N ARG A 55 -14.74 -10.46 8.36
CA ARG A 55 -13.98 -11.68 8.06
C ARG A 55 -14.68 -12.56 7.03
N ARG A 56 -16.01 -12.70 7.12
CA ARG A 56 -16.78 -13.41 6.09
C ARG A 56 -16.77 -12.67 4.76
N PHE A 57 -16.99 -11.37 4.79
CA PHE A 57 -17.08 -10.56 3.57
C PHE A 57 -15.76 -10.50 2.82
N GLN A 58 -14.62 -10.31 3.51
CA GLN A 58 -13.31 -10.23 2.85
C GLN A 58 -12.91 -11.50 2.08
N GLN A 59 -13.49 -12.65 2.38
CA GLN A 59 -13.20 -13.90 1.66
C GLN A 59 -13.75 -13.91 0.23
N SER A 60 -14.81 -13.15 -0.02
CA SER A 60 -15.48 -13.08 -1.33
C SER A 60 -15.47 -11.68 -1.95
N ALA A 61 -15.14 -10.65 -1.19
CA ALA A 61 -15.08 -9.27 -1.63
C ALA A 61 -13.83 -8.99 -2.48
N GLU A 62 -13.93 -7.97 -3.32
CA GLU A 62 -12.78 -7.35 -3.94
C GLU A 62 -12.12 -6.42 -2.91
N CYS A 63 -10.88 -6.72 -2.53
CA CYS A 63 -10.08 -5.92 -1.60
C CYS A 63 -8.60 -6.30 -1.72
N THR A 64 -7.73 -5.61 -0.99
CA THR A 64 -6.31 -5.98 -0.87
C THR A 64 -5.98 -6.41 0.56
N ALA A 65 -4.81 -6.97 0.78
CA ALA A 65 -4.33 -7.35 2.11
C ALA A 65 -4.40 -6.22 3.14
N PHE A 66 -4.27 -4.96 2.70
CA PHE A 66 -4.26 -3.79 3.59
C PHE A 66 -5.67 -3.41 4.11
N GLN A 67 -6.73 -4.00 3.57
CA GLN A 67 -8.11 -3.88 4.07
C GLN A 67 -8.57 -5.15 4.80
N SER A 68 -7.70 -6.15 5.00
CA SER A 68 -8.07 -7.31 5.80
C SER A 68 -8.34 -6.90 7.25
N PHE A 69 -9.29 -7.57 7.88
CA PHE A 69 -9.61 -7.33 9.29
C PHE A 69 -8.37 -7.50 10.17
N GLU A 70 -7.58 -8.54 9.90
CA GLU A 70 -6.37 -8.88 10.62
C GLU A 70 -5.34 -7.75 10.62
N TRP A 71 -5.13 -7.13 9.44
CA TRP A 71 -4.18 -6.02 9.29
C TRP A 71 -4.64 -4.78 10.05
N LEU A 72 -5.91 -4.41 9.88
CA LEU A 72 -6.44 -3.17 10.46
C LEU A 72 -6.70 -3.30 11.96
N ALA A 73 -7.11 -4.48 12.43
CA ALA A 73 -7.25 -4.76 13.87
C ALA A 73 -5.90 -4.75 14.60
N ALA A 74 -4.86 -5.37 14.02
CA ALA A 74 -3.52 -5.29 14.57
C ALA A 74 -2.98 -3.84 14.56
N TRP A 75 -3.22 -3.10 13.47
CA TRP A 75 -2.84 -1.68 13.39
C TRP A 75 -3.53 -0.83 14.46
N GLN A 76 -4.84 -1.00 14.63
CA GLN A 76 -5.61 -0.26 15.65
C GLN A 76 -5.13 -0.60 17.06
N ARG A 77 -4.80 -1.86 17.34
CA ARG A 77 -4.32 -2.32 18.65
C ARG A 77 -2.97 -1.69 19.01
N HIS A 78 -2.02 -1.70 18.10
CA HIS A 78 -0.63 -1.33 18.39
C HIS A 78 -0.31 0.13 18.08
N ILE A 79 -1.02 0.76 17.14
CA ILE A 79 -0.71 2.11 16.68
C ILE A 79 -1.92 3.04 16.87
N GLY A 80 -3.05 2.74 16.22
CA GLY A 80 -4.20 3.65 16.19
C GLY A 80 -4.77 3.97 17.57
N GLY A 81 -4.85 2.96 18.45
CA GLY A 81 -5.31 3.14 19.84
C GLY A 81 -4.38 4.06 20.65
N HIS A 82 -3.06 3.92 20.47
CA HIS A 82 -2.08 4.79 21.13
C HIS A 82 -2.12 6.23 20.58
N ASP A 83 -2.36 6.40 19.30
CA ASP A 83 -2.44 7.70 18.66
C ASP A 83 -3.82 8.38 18.85
N GLY A 84 -4.76 7.74 19.56
CA GLY A 84 -6.12 8.24 19.80
C GLY A 84 -6.97 8.27 18.53
N THR A 85 -6.70 7.38 17.58
CA THR A 85 -7.47 7.22 16.35
C THR A 85 -8.82 6.59 16.67
N VAL A 86 -9.91 7.22 16.21
CA VAL A 86 -11.26 6.71 16.32
C VAL A 86 -11.64 6.01 15.02
N PRO A 87 -11.81 4.67 15.01
CA PRO A 87 -12.28 3.96 13.83
C PRO A 87 -13.70 4.40 13.45
N ILE A 88 -13.97 4.42 12.15
CA ILE A 88 -15.29 4.64 11.55
C ILE A 88 -15.50 3.57 10.50
N ILE A 89 -16.06 2.45 10.91
CA ILE A 89 -16.31 1.35 10.00
C ILE A 89 -17.74 1.48 9.48
N VAL A 90 -17.85 1.73 8.18
CA VAL A 90 -19.13 1.89 7.51
C VAL A 90 -19.47 0.60 6.77
N VAL A 91 -20.55 -0.05 7.13
CA VAL A 91 -21.05 -1.25 6.47
C VAL A 91 -22.30 -0.90 5.69
N GLY A 92 -22.25 -1.11 4.38
CA GLY A 92 -23.40 -0.96 3.48
C GLY A 92 -23.99 -2.32 3.13
N ARG A 93 -25.31 -2.45 3.19
CA ARG A 93 -26.03 -3.69 2.85
C ARG A 93 -27.12 -3.39 1.85
N PHE A 94 -27.34 -4.31 0.93
CA PHE A 94 -28.48 -4.30 0.03
C PHE A 94 -29.79 -4.64 0.78
N ALA A 95 -30.93 -4.44 0.14
CA ALA A 95 -32.24 -4.73 0.72
C ALA A 95 -32.41 -6.21 1.12
N ASP A 96 -31.72 -7.12 0.48
CA ASP A 96 -31.69 -8.55 0.81
C ASP A 96 -30.80 -8.90 2.03
N GLY A 97 -30.20 -7.87 2.66
CA GLY A 97 -29.29 -8.02 3.79
C GLY A 97 -27.85 -8.36 3.43
N ALA A 98 -27.54 -8.63 2.16
CA ALA A 98 -26.18 -8.95 1.72
C ALA A 98 -25.26 -7.73 1.86
N THR A 99 -24.02 -7.93 2.36
CA THR A 99 -23.04 -6.86 2.48
C THR A 99 -22.59 -6.41 1.09
N ALA A 100 -22.79 -5.12 0.81
CA ALA A 100 -22.42 -4.48 -0.45
C ALA A 100 -20.98 -3.95 -0.41
N PHE A 101 -20.61 -3.33 0.72
CA PHE A 101 -19.29 -2.76 0.93
C PHE A 101 -18.96 -2.59 2.41
N ILE A 102 -17.66 -2.50 2.71
CA ILE A 102 -17.12 -2.02 3.99
C ILE A 102 -16.14 -0.90 3.70
N LEU A 103 -16.33 0.28 4.36
CA LEU A 103 -15.37 1.40 4.30
C LEU A 103 -14.61 1.46 5.62
N PRO A 104 -13.35 1.06 5.68
CA PRO A 104 -12.51 1.19 6.86
C PRO A 104 -11.96 2.61 6.97
N LEU A 105 -12.73 3.50 7.57
CA LEU A 105 -12.36 4.89 7.78
C LEU A 105 -11.94 5.12 9.24
N ALA A 106 -11.37 6.30 9.50
CA ALA A 106 -11.01 6.74 10.84
C ALA A 106 -11.03 8.27 10.94
N VAL A 107 -11.22 8.79 12.15
CA VAL A 107 -10.89 10.16 12.50
C VAL A 107 -9.63 10.17 13.36
N GLU A 108 -8.61 10.86 12.87
CA GLU A 108 -7.37 11.13 13.58
C GLU A 108 -7.30 12.60 14.01
N THR A 109 -6.82 12.86 15.22
CA THR A 109 -6.66 14.23 15.73
C THR A 109 -5.19 14.60 15.74
N GLN A 110 -4.82 15.63 14.98
CA GLN A 110 -3.47 16.17 14.94
C GLN A 110 -3.50 17.66 15.28
N ARG A 111 -2.86 18.05 16.39
CA ARG A 111 -2.80 19.46 16.83
C ARG A 111 -4.18 20.15 16.83
N SER A 112 -5.19 19.49 17.38
CA SER A 112 -6.58 19.97 17.47
C SER A 112 -7.31 20.12 16.12
N VAL A 113 -6.80 19.55 15.04
CA VAL A 113 -7.47 19.45 13.74
C VAL A 113 -7.82 17.97 13.49
N ARG A 114 -9.06 17.70 13.20
CA ARG A 114 -9.59 16.34 13.02
C ARG A 114 -9.62 15.97 11.54
N ARG A 115 -8.96 14.88 11.18
CA ARG A 115 -8.84 14.37 9.83
C ARG A 115 -9.67 13.11 9.66
N LEU A 116 -10.60 13.08 8.71
CA LEU A 116 -11.21 11.86 8.21
C LEU A 116 -10.27 11.23 7.18
N CYS A 117 -9.83 10.01 7.43
CA CYS A 117 -8.90 9.28 6.58
C CYS A 117 -9.26 7.79 6.51
N TRP A 118 -8.53 7.00 5.73
CA TRP A 118 -8.60 5.56 5.81
C TRP A 118 -7.96 5.07 7.11
N LEU A 119 -8.55 4.05 7.71
CA LEU A 119 -7.98 3.38 8.88
C LEU A 119 -6.63 2.74 8.48
N GLY A 120 -5.59 2.98 9.26
CA GLY A 120 -4.26 2.45 8.94
C GLY A 120 -3.57 3.05 7.71
N GLN A 121 -4.06 4.19 7.19
CA GLN A 121 -3.61 4.81 5.94
C GLN A 121 -2.08 4.96 5.80
N GLU A 122 -1.38 5.17 6.90
CA GLU A 122 0.07 5.39 6.86
C GLU A 122 0.82 4.12 6.45
N LEU A 123 0.47 2.96 7.00
CA LEU A 123 1.13 1.68 6.71
C LEU A 123 0.49 0.91 5.55
N GLY A 124 -0.77 1.16 5.22
CA GLY A 124 -1.39 0.61 4.01
C GLY A 124 -0.72 1.16 2.76
N ASP A 125 -0.26 0.30 1.86
CA ASP A 125 0.24 0.72 0.55
C ASP A 125 -0.90 0.99 -0.44
N TYR A 126 -2.07 0.41 -0.17
CA TYR A 126 -3.34 0.68 -0.84
C TYR A 126 -4.42 0.99 0.21
N ASN A 127 -5.20 2.02 -0.04
CA ASN A 127 -6.32 2.40 0.80
C ASN A 127 -7.59 2.42 -0.05
N ALA A 128 -8.54 1.54 0.25
CA ALA A 128 -9.70 1.30 -0.58
C ALA A 128 -10.89 0.78 0.25
N PRO A 129 -12.11 0.80 -0.28
CA PRO A 129 -13.20 0.02 0.26
C PRO A 129 -12.98 -1.49 0.02
N LEU A 130 -13.67 -2.32 0.80
CA LEU A 130 -13.99 -3.69 0.39
C LEU A 130 -15.31 -3.62 -0.39
N LEU A 131 -15.41 -4.27 -1.52
CA LEU A 131 -16.59 -4.24 -2.40
C LEU A 131 -17.07 -5.64 -2.74
N THR A 132 -18.38 -5.88 -2.76
CA THR A 132 -18.89 -7.10 -3.38
C THR A 132 -18.49 -7.15 -4.86
N ARG A 133 -18.34 -8.35 -5.44
CA ARG A 133 -17.84 -8.51 -6.82
C ARG A 133 -18.72 -7.85 -7.89
N ASP A 134 -20.01 -7.71 -7.63
CA ASP A 134 -20.99 -7.11 -8.50
C ASP A 134 -21.32 -5.63 -8.14
N PHE A 135 -20.55 -5.02 -7.22
CA PHE A 135 -20.83 -3.67 -6.72
C PHE A 135 -21.00 -2.64 -7.84
N ALA A 136 -20.07 -2.59 -8.80
CA ALA A 136 -20.11 -1.62 -9.88
C ALA A 136 -21.26 -1.86 -10.88
N GLN A 137 -21.87 -3.05 -10.90
CA GLN A 137 -23.05 -3.37 -11.69
C GLN A 137 -24.34 -2.90 -11.01
N ARG A 138 -24.36 -2.94 -9.66
CA ARG A 138 -25.54 -2.60 -8.84
C ARG A 138 -25.56 -1.14 -8.38
N VAL A 139 -24.37 -0.53 -8.19
CA VAL A 139 -24.21 0.83 -7.62
C VAL A 139 -23.50 1.73 -8.63
N THR A 140 -24.25 2.62 -9.25
CA THR A 140 -23.67 3.58 -10.20
C THR A 140 -22.82 4.64 -9.47
N PRO A 141 -21.90 5.33 -10.15
CA PRO A 141 -21.12 6.43 -9.56
C PRO A 141 -22.02 7.54 -8.96
N VAL A 142 -23.18 7.81 -9.58
CA VAL A 142 -24.14 8.82 -9.06
C VAL A 142 -24.75 8.38 -7.74
N HIS A 143 -25.18 7.13 -7.64
CA HIS A 143 -25.71 6.55 -6.40
C HIS A 143 -24.65 6.53 -5.30
N PHE A 144 -23.43 6.12 -5.63
CA PHE A 144 -22.32 6.16 -4.67
C PHE A 144 -22.04 7.58 -4.14
N LEU A 145 -22.02 8.58 -5.03
CA LEU A 145 -21.79 9.96 -4.62
C LEU A 145 -22.92 10.54 -3.75
N ALA A 146 -24.16 10.12 -4.00
CA ALA A 146 -25.30 10.50 -3.16
C ALA A 146 -25.18 9.87 -1.76
N LEU A 147 -24.92 8.58 -1.69
CA LEU A 147 -24.66 7.85 -0.46
C LEU A 147 -23.48 8.45 0.33
N TRP A 148 -22.39 8.76 -0.37
CA TRP A 148 -21.21 9.39 0.23
C TRP A 148 -21.53 10.75 0.86
N ARG A 149 -22.33 11.61 0.20
CA ARG A 149 -22.76 12.90 0.76
C ARG A 149 -23.61 12.71 2.01
N GLU A 150 -24.54 11.78 1.98
CA GLU A 150 -25.37 11.45 3.15
C GLU A 150 -24.52 10.96 4.32
N LEU A 151 -23.58 10.04 4.08
CA LEU A 151 -22.64 9.55 5.08
C LEU A 151 -21.85 10.71 5.71
N LEU A 152 -21.29 11.60 4.89
CA LEU A 152 -20.55 12.76 5.38
C LEU A 152 -21.43 13.68 6.26
N THR A 153 -22.70 13.84 5.94
CA THR A 153 -23.66 14.61 6.74
C THR A 153 -23.90 13.94 8.10
N ARG A 154 -24.10 12.62 8.11
CA ARG A 154 -24.25 11.85 9.36
C ARG A 154 -23.01 11.96 10.25
N LEU A 155 -21.80 11.82 9.68
CA LEU A 155 -20.55 11.95 10.44
C LEU A 155 -20.37 13.36 11.02
N GLN A 156 -20.75 14.42 10.30
CA GLN A 156 -20.66 15.79 10.80
C GLN A 156 -21.67 16.10 11.91
N SER A 157 -22.81 15.40 11.93
CA SER A 157 -23.85 15.57 12.95
C SER A 157 -23.46 14.98 14.30
N ASP A 158 -22.54 13.99 14.31
CA ASP A 158 -22.06 13.36 15.54
C ASP A 158 -20.80 14.06 16.06
N PRO A 159 -20.83 14.67 17.27
CA PRO A 159 -19.66 15.32 17.86
C PRO A 159 -18.43 14.41 18.01
N ALA A 160 -18.65 13.10 18.19
CA ALA A 160 -17.58 12.12 18.31
C ALA A 160 -16.90 11.82 16.96
N LEU A 161 -17.61 11.94 15.83
CA LEU A 161 -17.17 11.54 14.50
C LEU A 161 -16.88 12.72 13.56
N ARG A 162 -17.36 13.94 13.90
CA ARG A 162 -17.11 15.13 13.05
C ARG A 162 -15.63 15.36 12.80
N TYR A 163 -15.33 15.93 11.65
CA TYR A 163 -13.97 16.18 11.17
C TYR A 163 -13.85 17.58 10.56
N ASP A 164 -12.62 18.10 10.50
CA ASP A 164 -12.30 19.39 9.90
C ASP A 164 -11.96 19.28 8.41
N TRP A 165 -11.39 18.14 8.01
CA TRP A 165 -11.00 17.88 6.63
C TRP A 165 -10.93 16.40 6.33
N ILE A 166 -11.00 16.06 5.05
CA ILE A 166 -10.86 14.71 4.52
C ILE A 166 -9.49 14.62 3.85
N GLU A 167 -8.77 13.54 4.09
CA GLU A 167 -7.56 13.21 3.35
C GLU A 167 -7.47 11.71 3.12
N PHE A 168 -7.72 11.30 1.89
CA PHE A 168 -7.55 9.93 1.43
C PHE A 168 -6.31 9.85 0.55
N GLU A 169 -5.36 9.03 0.90
CA GLU A 169 -4.12 8.84 0.16
C GLU A 169 -4.02 7.42 -0.40
N LYS A 170 -3.27 7.26 -1.48
CA LYS A 170 -2.90 5.95 -2.05
C LYS A 170 -4.09 5.08 -2.47
N MET A 171 -5.17 5.71 -2.96
CA MET A 171 -6.33 4.97 -3.46
C MET A 171 -6.02 4.38 -4.84
N PRO A 172 -6.12 3.06 -5.04
CA PRO A 172 -5.95 2.43 -6.34
C PRO A 172 -7.09 2.82 -7.30
N GLN A 173 -6.78 2.85 -8.59
CA GLN A 173 -7.79 3.12 -9.64
C GLN A 173 -8.90 2.08 -9.64
N THR A 174 -8.53 0.84 -9.34
CA THR A 174 -9.45 -0.30 -9.28
C THR A 174 -9.33 -0.99 -7.93
N VAL A 175 -10.40 -1.65 -7.50
CA VAL A 175 -10.42 -2.60 -6.37
C VAL A 175 -10.76 -3.94 -6.99
N GLY A 176 -9.80 -4.86 -7.01
CA GLY A 176 -9.91 -6.05 -7.84
C GLY A 176 -10.09 -5.67 -9.30
N VAL A 177 -11.15 -6.19 -9.94
CA VAL A 177 -11.49 -5.92 -11.34
C VAL A 177 -12.41 -4.71 -11.53
N GLN A 178 -12.94 -4.13 -10.46
CA GLN A 178 -13.91 -3.03 -10.49
C GLN A 178 -13.23 -1.67 -10.35
N SER A 179 -13.86 -0.62 -10.91
CA SER A 179 -13.46 0.75 -10.65
C SER A 179 -13.64 1.09 -9.16
N ASN A 180 -12.64 1.72 -8.55
CA ASN A 180 -12.79 2.23 -7.19
C ASN A 180 -13.78 3.40 -7.19
N PRO A 181 -14.93 3.30 -6.48
CA PRO A 181 -15.97 4.33 -6.51
C PRO A 181 -15.49 5.70 -6.03
N PHE A 182 -14.48 5.74 -5.16
CA PHE A 182 -13.87 7.00 -4.71
C PHE A 182 -13.11 7.75 -5.79
N THR A 183 -12.76 7.10 -6.91
CA THR A 183 -12.16 7.80 -8.06
C THR A 183 -13.14 8.72 -8.79
N SER A 184 -14.45 8.59 -8.54
CA SER A 184 -15.49 9.53 -8.99
C SER A 184 -15.45 10.88 -8.24
N LEU A 185 -14.70 10.99 -7.13
CA LEU A 185 -14.40 12.26 -6.49
C LEU A 185 -13.34 13.03 -7.30
N ARG A 186 -13.15 14.32 -6.97
CA ARG A 186 -12.07 15.13 -7.59
C ARG A 186 -10.70 14.69 -7.06
N VAL A 187 -10.24 13.52 -7.47
CA VAL A 187 -8.97 12.93 -7.07
C VAL A 187 -7.80 13.56 -7.81
N THR A 188 -6.62 13.50 -7.21
CA THR A 188 -5.35 13.89 -7.83
C THR A 188 -4.41 12.69 -7.86
N PRO A 189 -3.59 12.53 -8.92
CA PRO A 189 -2.64 11.42 -8.96
C PRO A 189 -1.63 11.49 -7.80
N ASN A 190 -1.38 10.36 -7.14
CA ASN A 190 -0.33 10.23 -6.14
C ASN A 190 1.06 10.38 -6.77
N ALA A 191 2.07 10.71 -5.98
CA ALA A 191 3.45 10.84 -6.44
C ALA A 191 4.14 9.50 -6.72
N ASN A 192 3.55 8.39 -6.29
CA ASN A 192 4.05 7.04 -6.49
C ASN A 192 3.01 6.23 -7.25
N ASN A 193 3.49 5.16 -7.92
CA ASN A 193 2.63 4.09 -8.43
C ASN A 193 2.93 2.82 -7.67
N ALA A 194 2.13 1.79 -7.91
CA ALA A 194 2.41 0.45 -7.47
C ALA A 194 2.73 -0.44 -8.67
N HIS A 195 3.37 -1.56 -8.39
CA HIS A 195 3.91 -2.45 -9.42
C HIS A 195 3.55 -3.89 -9.11
N ILE A 196 2.93 -4.57 -10.07
CA ILE A 196 2.44 -5.92 -9.93
C ILE A 196 2.97 -6.78 -11.09
N THR A 197 3.25 -8.04 -10.85
CA THR A 197 3.52 -9.00 -11.91
C THR A 197 2.59 -10.20 -11.81
N GLN A 198 2.16 -10.70 -12.95
CA GLN A 198 1.51 -11.98 -13.04
C GLN A 198 2.57 -13.09 -12.97
N LEU A 199 2.35 -14.03 -12.08
CA LEU A 199 3.19 -15.21 -11.93
C LEU A 199 2.73 -16.29 -12.91
N GLY A 200 3.66 -17.10 -13.37
CA GLY A 200 3.35 -18.32 -14.12
C GLY A 200 3.31 -19.55 -13.20
N ASP A 201 3.16 -20.70 -13.80
CA ASP A 201 3.11 -21.96 -13.07
C ASP A 201 4.51 -22.56 -12.80
N ASP A 202 5.53 -22.07 -13.51
CA ASP A 202 6.91 -22.56 -13.42
C ASP A 202 7.91 -21.41 -13.31
N TRP A 203 8.78 -21.49 -12.28
CA TRP A 203 9.82 -20.51 -12.01
C TRP A 203 10.81 -20.34 -13.16
N GLU A 204 11.30 -21.44 -13.75
CA GLU A 204 12.34 -21.35 -14.77
C GLU A 204 11.83 -20.67 -16.05
N SER A 205 10.60 -20.95 -16.43
CA SER A 205 9.92 -20.32 -17.57
C SER A 205 9.66 -18.83 -17.29
N PHE A 206 9.13 -18.50 -16.11
CA PHE A 206 8.92 -17.13 -15.67
C PHE A 206 10.24 -16.34 -15.66
N TYR A 207 11.30 -16.91 -15.08
CA TYR A 207 12.60 -16.25 -14.99
C TYR A 207 13.26 -16.05 -16.35
N ARG A 208 13.12 -17.01 -17.26
CA ARG A 208 13.63 -16.91 -18.65
C ARG A 208 12.90 -15.81 -19.45
N ALA A 209 11.60 -15.69 -19.27
CA ALA A 209 10.81 -14.67 -19.94
C ALA A 209 11.17 -13.24 -19.47
N ARG A 210 11.55 -13.09 -18.20
CA ARG A 210 11.84 -11.79 -17.57
C ARG A 210 13.28 -11.33 -17.63
N ARG A 211 14.22 -12.28 -17.76
CA ARG A 211 15.65 -11.98 -17.63
C ARG A 211 16.45 -12.52 -18.81
N SER A 212 17.26 -11.65 -19.41
CA SER A 212 18.17 -12.04 -20.47
C SER A 212 19.15 -13.14 -20.02
N SER A 213 19.68 -13.92 -20.96
CA SER A 213 20.68 -14.96 -20.67
C SER A 213 21.92 -14.39 -19.96
N ALA A 214 22.36 -13.21 -20.36
CA ALA A 214 23.48 -12.50 -19.73
C ALA A 214 23.17 -12.12 -18.27
N THR A 215 21.94 -11.63 -17.97
CA THR A 215 21.53 -11.33 -16.62
C THR A 215 21.45 -12.61 -15.76
N ARG A 216 20.86 -13.69 -16.27
CA ARG A 216 20.78 -14.96 -15.57
C ARG A 216 22.18 -15.56 -15.27
N ARG A 217 23.13 -15.43 -16.21
CA ARG A 217 24.52 -15.83 -15.98
C ARG A 217 25.17 -15.02 -14.86
N ARG A 218 24.98 -13.70 -14.86
CA ARG A 218 25.48 -12.79 -13.81
C ARG A 218 24.88 -13.13 -12.44
N ASP A 219 23.59 -13.42 -12.39
CA ASP A 219 22.91 -13.82 -11.16
C ASP A 219 23.45 -15.14 -10.60
N ARG A 220 23.75 -16.14 -11.46
CA ARG A 220 24.41 -17.38 -11.03
C ARG A 220 25.81 -17.12 -10.50
N THR A 221 26.59 -16.26 -11.16
CA THR A 221 27.94 -15.88 -10.69
C THR A 221 27.89 -15.21 -9.33
N LYS A 222 26.94 -14.26 -9.13
CA LYS A 222 26.73 -13.60 -7.83
C LYS A 222 26.32 -14.58 -6.74
N ARG A 223 25.43 -15.52 -7.03
CA ARG A 223 25.02 -16.56 -6.08
C ARG A 223 26.22 -17.42 -5.68
N LYS A 224 27.07 -17.83 -6.66
CA LYS A 224 28.29 -18.57 -6.39
C LYS A 224 29.23 -17.79 -5.45
N HIS A 225 29.48 -16.52 -5.73
CA HIS A 225 30.30 -15.70 -4.84
C HIS A 225 29.72 -15.54 -3.43
N LEU A 226 28.40 -15.44 -3.29
CA LEU A 226 27.77 -15.40 -1.98
C LEU A 226 27.97 -16.72 -1.22
N SER A 227 27.93 -17.88 -1.91
CA SER A 227 28.16 -19.17 -1.29
C SER A 227 29.63 -19.43 -0.88
N GLU A 228 30.59 -18.64 -1.37
CA GLU A 228 31.98 -18.69 -0.93
C GLU A 228 32.18 -18.14 0.50
N PHE A 229 31.23 -17.34 1.01
CA PHE A 229 31.23 -16.80 2.38
C PHE A 229 30.55 -17.73 3.40
N GLY A 230 29.99 -18.83 2.97
CA GLY A 230 29.33 -19.82 3.80
C GLY A 230 28.12 -20.46 3.11
N GLU A 231 27.50 -21.42 3.76
CA GLU A 231 26.30 -22.07 3.24
C GLU A 231 25.18 -21.05 3.02
N LEU A 232 24.61 -21.04 1.80
CA LEU A 232 23.55 -20.14 1.40
C LEU A 232 22.21 -20.85 1.52
N ARG A 233 21.32 -20.37 2.38
CA ARG A 233 19.98 -20.91 2.62
C ARG A 233 18.93 -19.81 2.50
N PHE A 234 17.83 -20.13 1.82
CA PHE A 234 16.59 -19.35 1.90
C PHE A 234 15.67 -20.06 2.88
N GLU A 235 15.16 -19.34 3.84
CA GLU A 235 14.35 -19.88 4.95
C GLU A 235 13.06 -19.08 5.11
N THR A 236 11.90 -19.77 5.12
CA THR A 236 10.66 -19.24 5.67
C THR A 236 10.68 -19.41 7.16
N VAL A 237 10.47 -18.34 7.91
CA VAL A 237 10.67 -18.28 9.36
C VAL A 237 9.33 -18.40 10.06
N VAL A 238 9.13 -19.49 10.79
CA VAL A 238 7.89 -19.78 11.54
C VAL A 238 8.12 -19.97 13.05
N VAL A 239 9.36 -20.28 13.45
CA VAL A 239 9.71 -20.49 14.87
C VAL A 239 9.75 -19.14 15.58
N PRO A 240 9.11 -18.97 16.74
CA PRO A 240 8.95 -17.65 17.39
C PRO A 240 10.25 -16.91 17.67
N ASP A 241 11.31 -17.58 18.13
CA ASP A 241 12.59 -16.93 18.42
C ASP A 241 13.31 -16.51 17.15
N ASP A 242 13.32 -17.36 16.12
CA ASP A 242 13.86 -17.03 14.80
C ASP A 242 13.09 -15.89 14.14
N LEU A 243 11.76 -15.87 14.30
CA LEU A 243 10.89 -14.81 13.81
C LEU A 243 11.28 -13.46 14.41
N ARG A 244 11.40 -13.41 15.74
CA ARG A 244 11.82 -12.19 16.46
C ARG A 244 13.20 -11.73 15.99
N GLN A 245 14.17 -12.63 15.97
CA GLN A 245 15.53 -12.33 15.53
C GLN A 245 15.58 -11.82 14.07
N THR A 246 14.78 -12.42 13.18
CA THR A 246 14.70 -12.01 11.77
C THR A 246 14.09 -10.63 11.62
N LEU A 247 13.02 -10.32 12.36
CA LEU A 247 12.40 -9.00 12.37
C LEU A 247 13.35 -7.94 12.95
N ASP A 248 14.03 -8.22 14.05
CA ASP A 248 15.02 -7.32 14.63
C ASP A 248 16.15 -7.02 13.64
N THR A 249 16.63 -8.03 12.94
CA THR A 249 17.62 -7.86 11.87
C THR A 249 17.08 -6.97 10.75
N LEU A 250 15.83 -7.19 10.34
CA LEU A 250 15.16 -6.37 9.32
C LEU A 250 15.09 -4.90 9.74
N TRP A 251 14.72 -4.62 11.02
CA TRP A 251 14.67 -3.25 11.56
C TRP A 251 16.04 -2.58 11.56
N GLU A 252 17.07 -3.26 12.02
CA GLU A 252 18.42 -2.69 12.08
C GLU A 252 18.99 -2.44 10.68
N GLN A 253 18.73 -3.33 9.71
CA GLN A 253 19.12 -3.12 8.31
C GLN A 253 18.35 -1.94 7.70
N LYS A 254 17.04 -1.80 7.94
CA LYS A 254 16.22 -0.67 7.50
C LYS A 254 16.69 0.65 8.11
N LYS A 255 16.97 0.68 9.40
CA LYS A 255 17.47 1.86 10.13
C LYS A 255 18.73 2.41 9.48
N ARG A 256 19.71 1.55 9.13
CA ARG A 256 20.92 1.97 8.39
C ARG A 256 20.58 2.64 7.07
N VAL A 257 19.63 2.10 6.32
CA VAL A 257 19.17 2.69 5.04
C VAL A 257 18.49 4.04 5.29
N PHE A 258 17.64 4.17 6.31
CA PHE A 258 16.97 5.42 6.64
C PHE A 258 17.96 6.50 7.04
N VAL A 259 18.93 6.18 7.90
CA VAL A 259 20.02 7.10 8.28
C VAL A 259 20.79 7.57 7.04
N ARG A 260 21.22 6.63 6.17
CA ARG A 260 21.96 6.97 4.95
C ARG A 260 21.15 7.84 3.98
N LYS A 261 19.83 7.62 3.89
CA LYS A 261 18.94 8.40 3.03
C LYS A 261 18.40 9.69 3.69
N GLY A 262 18.71 9.94 4.97
CA GLY A 262 18.17 11.06 5.73
C GLY A 262 16.65 11.02 5.86
N ILE A 263 16.08 9.83 6.00
CA ILE A 263 14.64 9.60 6.16
C ILE A 263 14.38 9.26 7.64
N PRO A 264 13.31 9.81 8.26
CA PRO A 264 12.93 9.41 9.62
C PRO A 264 12.68 7.91 9.71
N ASP A 265 13.17 7.29 10.79
CA ASP A 265 12.93 5.88 11.07
C ASP A 265 11.50 5.72 11.64
N ILE A 266 10.58 5.25 10.82
CA ILE A 266 9.19 5.01 11.21
C ILE A 266 9.08 3.89 12.25
N PHE A 267 10.01 2.92 12.26
CA PHE A 267 10.02 1.81 13.20
C PHE A 267 10.58 2.19 14.59
N ALA A 268 11.08 3.43 14.74
CA ALA A 268 11.39 4.00 16.05
C ALA A 268 10.16 4.59 16.75
N ARG A 269 9.01 4.72 16.05
CA ARG A 269 7.76 5.17 16.65
C ARG A 269 7.13 4.05 17.50
N PRO A 270 6.48 4.39 18.62
CA PRO A 270 5.79 3.42 19.47
C PRO A 270 4.76 2.60 18.67
N GLY A 271 4.69 1.29 18.95
CA GLY A 271 3.72 0.39 18.37
C GLY A 271 4.07 -0.17 16.99
N TYR A 272 5.01 0.44 16.24
CA TYR A 272 5.27 0.03 14.85
C TYR A 272 5.97 -1.32 14.75
N ARG A 273 7.00 -1.58 15.59
CA ARG A 273 7.68 -2.88 15.61
C ARG A 273 6.76 -3.96 16.18
N GLU A 274 6.05 -3.61 17.24
CA GLU A 274 5.08 -4.46 17.91
C GLU A 274 3.95 -4.90 16.96
N PHE A 275 3.47 -3.98 16.12
CA PHE A 275 2.48 -4.28 15.09
C PHE A 275 2.94 -5.40 14.14
N PHE A 276 4.12 -5.30 13.56
CA PHE A 276 4.64 -6.32 12.63
C PHE A 276 4.95 -7.64 13.33
N ALA A 277 5.49 -7.56 14.57
CA ALA A 277 5.80 -8.75 15.37
C ALA A 277 4.53 -9.50 15.77
N ASP A 278 3.50 -8.79 16.25
CA ASP A 278 2.20 -9.37 16.57
C ASP A 278 1.52 -9.93 15.32
N PHE A 279 1.45 -9.18 14.21
CA PHE A 279 0.84 -9.65 12.97
C PHE A 279 1.45 -10.96 12.49
N ALA A 280 2.76 -11.13 12.62
CA ALA A 280 3.47 -12.35 12.19
C ALA A 280 3.35 -13.52 13.18
N ALA A 281 3.10 -13.25 14.46
CA ALA A 281 3.08 -14.27 15.52
C ALA A 281 1.67 -14.67 15.96
N ASN A 282 0.70 -13.76 15.88
CA ASN A 282 -0.65 -13.93 16.40
C ASN A 282 -1.41 -15.02 15.64
N PRO A 283 -2.03 -15.99 16.32
CA PRO A 283 -2.81 -17.06 15.66
C PRO A 283 -3.86 -16.57 14.65
N SER A 284 -4.46 -15.40 14.87
CA SER A 284 -5.50 -14.85 13.99
C SER A 284 -4.96 -14.25 12.69
N SER A 285 -3.69 -13.82 12.65
CA SER A 285 -3.10 -13.10 11.49
C SER A 285 -1.86 -13.79 10.89
N ARG A 286 -1.17 -14.65 11.66
CA ARG A 286 0.08 -15.29 11.21
C ARG A 286 -0.04 -16.08 9.90
N HIS A 287 -1.23 -16.59 9.59
CA HIS A 287 -1.49 -17.33 8.35
C HIS A 287 -1.42 -16.43 7.10
N LEU A 288 -1.53 -15.10 7.29
CA LEU A 288 -1.35 -14.11 6.23
C LEU A 288 0.10 -13.61 6.14
N ALA A 289 0.89 -13.77 7.20
CA ALA A 289 2.26 -13.26 7.23
C ALA A 289 3.25 -14.25 6.60
N HIS A 290 4.15 -13.76 5.76
CA HIS A 290 5.30 -14.50 5.29
C HIS A 290 6.57 -13.75 5.67
N VAL A 291 7.29 -14.28 6.67
CA VAL A 291 8.62 -13.78 7.06
C VAL A 291 9.66 -14.74 6.54
N SER A 292 10.69 -14.21 5.88
CA SER A 292 11.76 -15.02 5.31
C SER A 292 13.10 -14.33 5.42
N ARG A 293 14.17 -15.13 5.35
CA ARG A 293 15.54 -14.65 5.35
C ARG A 293 16.43 -15.40 4.36
N VAL A 294 17.48 -14.76 3.90
CA VAL A 294 18.62 -15.41 3.26
C VAL A 294 19.77 -15.45 4.26
N GLN A 295 20.14 -16.65 4.67
CA GLN A 295 21.31 -16.89 5.50
C GLN A 295 22.53 -17.21 4.63
N ILE A 296 23.70 -16.69 5.02
CA ILE A 296 25.00 -17.02 4.44
C ILE A 296 25.95 -17.33 5.60
N GLY A 297 26.23 -18.61 5.84
CA GLY A 297 26.85 -19.05 7.08
C GLY A 297 25.98 -18.67 8.28
N SER A 298 26.53 -17.92 9.25
CA SER A 298 25.81 -17.40 10.41
C SER A 298 25.15 -16.03 10.19
N ALA A 299 25.37 -15.38 9.04
CA ALA A 299 24.89 -14.02 8.80
C ALA A 299 23.53 -14.01 8.11
N CYS A 300 22.57 -13.26 8.65
CA CYS A 300 21.34 -12.91 7.94
C CYS A 300 21.62 -11.83 6.88
N ALA A 301 21.82 -12.26 5.65
CA ALA A 301 22.22 -11.38 4.55
C ALA A 301 21.06 -10.55 3.99
N ALA A 302 19.82 -11.06 4.05
CA ALA A 302 18.61 -10.32 3.69
C ALA A 302 17.43 -10.86 4.48
N ALA A 303 16.46 -9.98 4.79
CA ALA A 303 15.22 -10.31 5.48
C ALA A 303 14.03 -9.66 4.79
N ASN A 304 12.87 -10.31 4.88
CA ASN A 304 11.62 -9.85 4.28
C ASN A 304 10.43 -10.09 5.22
N PHE A 305 9.50 -9.15 5.19
CA PHE A 305 8.14 -9.32 5.72
C PHE A 305 7.16 -9.06 4.57
N ALA A 306 6.27 -10.00 4.34
CA ALA A 306 5.26 -9.94 3.30
C ALA A 306 3.90 -10.39 3.84
N ILE A 307 2.86 -10.12 3.07
CA ILE A 307 1.51 -10.61 3.33
C ILE A 307 1.11 -11.50 2.15
N VAL A 308 0.53 -12.65 2.44
CA VAL A 308 -0.13 -13.52 1.46
C VAL A 308 -1.61 -13.41 1.69
N PHE A 309 -2.34 -12.87 0.72
CA PHE A 309 -3.78 -12.66 0.82
C PHE A 309 -4.46 -13.00 -0.50
N GLY A 310 -5.45 -13.89 -0.47
CA GLY A 310 -6.01 -14.46 -1.68
C GLY A 310 -4.94 -15.19 -2.49
N ASP A 311 -4.84 -14.88 -3.76
CA ASP A 311 -3.85 -15.42 -4.70
C ASP A 311 -2.64 -14.49 -4.94
N CYS A 312 -2.43 -13.50 -4.05
CA CYS A 312 -1.43 -12.46 -4.20
C CYS A 312 -0.39 -12.45 -3.07
N TYR A 313 0.88 -12.33 -3.44
CA TYR A 313 2.01 -12.09 -2.54
C TYR A 313 2.31 -10.59 -2.49
N TYR A 314 2.11 -9.93 -1.35
CA TYR A 314 2.41 -8.50 -1.14
C TYR A 314 3.79 -8.35 -0.50
N HIS A 315 4.76 -7.83 -1.26
CA HIS A 315 6.14 -7.60 -0.83
C HIS A 315 6.26 -6.28 -0.06
N VAL A 316 5.92 -6.30 1.23
CA VAL A 316 5.72 -5.10 2.06
C VAL A 316 7.03 -4.50 2.53
N LEU A 317 7.89 -5.30 3.16
CA LEU A 317 9.17 -4.83 3.69
C LEU A 317 10.29 -5.79 3.31
N SER A 318 11.40 -5.23 2.85
CA SER A 318 12.62 -5.99 2.58
C SER A 318 13.85 -5.21 3.01
N SER A 319 14.87 -5.91 3.43
CA SER A 319 16.16 -5.34 3.82
C SER A 319 17.30 -6.27 3.43
N TYR A 320 18.52 -5.76 3.46
CA TYR A 320 19.73 -6.54 3.26
C TYR A 320 20.89 -5.95 4.07
N CYS A 321 21.88 -6.78 4.35
CA CYS A 321 23.05 -6.42 5.14
C CYS A 321 23.86 -5.30 4.45
N ASP A 322 24.55 -4.51 5.27
CA ASP A 322 25.53 -3.51 4.83
C ASP A 322 26.94 -4.01 5.17
N SER A 323 27.42 -4.97 4.39
CA SER A 323 28.71 -5.66 4.55
C SER A 323 29.33 -5.91 3.19
N GLU A 324 30.46 -6.60 3.13
CA GLU A 324 31.09 -7.00 1.88
C GLU A 324 30.17 -7.86 0.97
N LEU A 325 29.18 -8.55 1.53
CA LEU A 325 28.17 -9.30 0.77
C LEU A 325 27.31 -8.41 -0.13
N THR A 326 27.16 -7.11 0.19
CA THR A 326 26.32 -6.16 -0.52
C THR A 326 26.65 -6.06 -2.01
N ARG A 327 27.96 -6.13 -2.37
CA ARG A 327 28.43 -6.08 -3.78
C ARG A 327 27.90 -7.23 -4.65
N TYR A 328 27.53 -8.35 -4.02
CA TYR A 328 26.96 -9.51 -4.71
C TYR A 328 25.42 -9.54 -4.70
N GLY A 329 24.78 -8.53 -4.12
CA GLY A 329 23.34 -8.29 -4.20
C GLY A 329 22.47 -9.32 -3.46
N PRO A 330 22.64 -9.51 -2.14
CA PRO A 330 21.84 -10.46 -1.37
C PRO A 330 20.34 -10.14 -1.40
N GLY A 331 19.95 -8.86 -1.46
CA GLY A 331 18.55 -8.47 -1.63
C GLY A 331 17.95 -8.86 -2.98
N THR A 332 18.76 -8.81 -4.07
CA THR A 332 18.31 -9.29 -5.40
C THR A 332 18.16 -10.81 -5.42
N LEU A 333 19.06 -11.52 -4.76
CA LEU A 333 18.93 -12.96 -4.58
C LEU A 333 17.66 -13.29 -3.80
N HIS A 334 17.44 -12.63 -2.66
CA HIS A 334 16.24 -12.84 -1.84
C HIS A 334 14.96 -12.62 -2.64
N LEU A 335 14.88 -11.51 -3.40
CA LEU A 335 13.70 -11.26 -4.25
C LEU A 335 13.43 -12.39 -5.25
N ARG A 336 14.47 -13.00 -5.84
CA ARG A 336 14.30 -14.14 -6.75
C ARG A 336 13.78 -15.37 -6.02
N GLU A 337 14.30 -15.66 -4.83
CA GLU A 337 13.81 -16.75 -3.99
C GLU A 337 12.34 -16.52 -3.58
N LEU A 338 11.94 -15.26 -3.29
CA LEU A 338 10.56 -14.90 -2.98
C LEU A 338 9.61 -15.09 -4.17
N LEU A 339 10.04 -14.73 -5.39
CA LEU A 339 9.26 -14.95 -6.61
C LEU A 339 9.11 -16.44 -6.89
N ALA A 340 10.20 -17.21 -6.73
CA ALA A 340 10.17 -18.66 -6.87
C ALA A 340 9.24 -19.31 -5.81
N TYR A 341 9.33 -18.86 -4.56
CA TYR A 341 8.45 -19.28 -3.48
C TYR A 341 6.97 -19.00 -3.81
N ALA A 342 6.65 -17.80 -4.27
CA ALA A 342 5.28 -17.42 -4.60
C ALA A 342 4.70 -18.31 -5.72
N ILE A 343 5.48 -18.60 -6.76
CA ILE A 343 5.09 -19.53 -7.85
C ILE A 343 4.89 -20.94 -7.30
N GLN A 344 5.83 -21.46 -6.51
CA GLN A 344 5.75 -22.80 -5.92
C GLN A 344 4.57 -22.95 -4.95
N SER A 345 4.16 -21.85 -4.32
CA SER A 345 2.97 -21.80 -3.45
C SER A 345 1.66 -21.65 -4.23
N GLY A 346 1.68 -21.66 -5.57
CA GLY A 346 0.49 -21.56 -6.43
C GLY A 346 -0.14 -20.16 -6.47
N LEU A 347 0.59 -19.11 -6.05
CA LEU A 347 0.09 -17.75 -6.11
C LEU A 347 0.13 -17.23 -7.56
N ARG A 348 -0.85 -16.39 -7.91
CA ARG A 348 -1.01 -15.87 -9.28
C ARG A 348 -0.40 -14.50 -9.47
N LEU A 349 -0.29 -13.71 -8.40
CA LEU A 349 0.18 -12.34 -8.43
C LEU A 349 1.32 -12.13 -7.44
N PHE A 350 2.29 -11.31 -7.82
CA PHE A 350 3.29 -10.78 -6.93
C PHE A 350 3.24 -9.25 -6.99
N ASP A 351 2.82 -8.65 -5.89
CA ASP A 351 2.68 -7.21 -5.75
C ASP A 351 3.90 -6.64 -5.04
N PHE A 352 4.70 -5.86 -5.76
CA PHE A 352 5.86 -5.14 -5.21
C PHE A 352 5.47 -3.93 -4.38
N THR A 353 4.19 -3.67 -4.27
CA THR A 353 3.59 -2.55 -3.55
C THR A 353 4.02 -1.17 -4.08
N ILE A 354 3.78 -0.12 -3.28
CA ILE A 354 4.02 1.26 -3.67
C ILE A 354 5.52 1.57 -3.82
N GLY A 355 5.86 2.36 -4.83
CA GLY A 355 7.22 2.87 -5.07
C GLY A 355 7.70 2.59 -6.48
N ASP A 356 8.52 3.51 -7.00
CA ASP A 356 9.04 3.43 -8.38
C ASP A 356 10.54 3.06 -8.39
N GLU A 357 10.95 2.14 -7.49
CA GLU A 357 12.31 1.63 -7.47
C GLU A 357 12.59 0.82 -8.75
N HIS A 358 13.80 0.99 -9.30
CA HIS A 358 14.18 0.41 -10.59
C HIS A 358 13.94 -1.10 -10.69
N TYR A 359 14.25 -1.85 -9.61
CA TYR A 359 14.06 -3.29 -9.61
C TYR A 359 12.59 -3.71 -9.77
N LYS A 360 11.63 -2.90 -9.29
CA LYS A 360 10.18 -3.16 -9.46
C LYS A 360 9.81 -3.08 -10.94
N LEU A 361 10.32 -2.07 -11.64
CA LEU A 361 10.10 -1.90 -13.09
C LEU A 361 10.67 -3.06 -13.91
N GLU A 362 11.76 -3.69 -13.46
CA GLU A 362 12.37 -4.82 -14.15
C GLU A 362 11.56 -6.12 -14.05
N TRP A 363 10.73 -6.24 -13.02
CA TRP A 363 9.97 -7.46 -12.75
C TRP A 363 8.47 -7.33 -13.01
N SER A 364 7.92 -6.10 -12.98
CA SER A 364 6.48 -5.87 -13.08
C SER A 364 5.98 -5.82 -14.53
N ASP A 365 4.74 -6.30 -14.72
CA ASP A 365 3.95 -6.17 -15.95
C ASP A 365 3.00 -5.00 -15.89
N LEU A 366 2.44 -4.81 -14.70
CA LEU A 366 1.34 -3.88 -14.46
C LEU A 366 1.82 -2.76 -13.56
N ARG A 367 1.46 -1.54 -13.96
CA ARG A 367 1.64 -0.33 -13.18
C ARG A 367 0.28 0.17 -12.72
N LEU A 368 0.02 0.08 -11.44
CA LEU A 368 -1.22 0.54 -10.84
C LEU A 368 -1.09 2.01 -10.45
N LYS A 369 -1.95 2.86 -11.03
CA LYS A 369 -2.04 4.27 -10.68
C LYS A 369 -2.73 4.43 -9.33
N LEU A 370 -2.17 5.29 -8.50
CA LEU A 370 -2.74 5.64 -7.21
C LEU A 370 -3.21 7.09 -7.22
N PHE A 371 -4.25 7.36 -6.44
CA PHE A 371 -4.89 8.67 -6.36
C PHE A 371 -5.03 9.12 -4.91
N ASP A 372 -5.04 10.43 -4.73
CA ASP A 372 -5.30 11.09 -3.47
C ASP A 372 -6.54 11.98 -3.60
N TYR A 373 -7.30 12.08 -2.51
CA TYR A 373 -8.41 13.02 -2.39
C TYR A 373 -8.26 13.85 -1.13
N SER A 374 -8.59 15.14 -1.19
CA SER A 374 -8.55 16.00 -0.02
C SER A 374 -9.55 17.14 -0.15
N LYS A 375 -10.27 17.42 0.97
CA LYS A 375 -11.28 18.48 1.05
C LYS A 375 -11.36 19.04 2.46
N GLY A 376 -11.20 20.35 2.63
CA GLY A 376 -11.44 21.04 3.90
C GLY A 376 -12.92 21.34 4.11
N THR A 377 -13.44 21.10 5.31
CA THR A 377 -14.83 21.38 5.71
C THR A 377 -14.94 22.61 6.61
N THR A 378 -14.04 22.75 7.58
CA THR A 378 -13.95 23.92 8.45
C THR A 378 -12.83 24.86 8.00
N TRP A 379 -12.74 26.08 8.56
CA TRP A 379 -11.65 26.98 8.24
C TRP A 379 -10.28 26.38 8.63
N ARG A 380 -10.18 25.70 9.78
CA ARG A 380 -8.97 24.97 10.21
C ARG A 380 -8.63 23.85 9.22
N GLY A 381 -9.63 23.10 8.83
CA GLY A 381 -9.51 22.04 7.84
C GLY A 381 -9.11 22.57 6.46
N ARG A 382 -9.56 23.75 6.05
CA ARG A 382 -9.13 24.37 4.78
C ARG A 382 -7.63 24.73 4.79
N ILE A 383 -7.12 25.22 5.93
CA ILE A 383 -5.67 25.46 6.09
C ILE A 383 -4.90 24.14 6.02
N ALA A 384 -5.33 23.11 6.77
CA ALA A 384 -4.69 21.78 6.75
C ALA A 384 -4.71 21.18 5.35
N HIS A 385 -5.85 21.26 4.65
CA HIS A 385 -5.99 20.83 3.25
C HIS A 385 -4.99 21.55 2.33
N LEU A 386 -4.91 22.91 2.41
CA LEU A 386 -3.99 23.68 1.58
C LEU A 386 -2.53 23.26 1.81
N LEU A 387 -2.12 23.13 3.07
CA LEU A 387 -0.78 22.67 3.43
C LEU A 387 -0.50 21.24 2.89
N SER A 388 -1.47 20.34 3.00
CA SER A 388 -1.36 18.99 2.45
C SER A 388 -1.24 19.00 0.92
N VAL A 389 -2.04 19.79 0.22
CA VAL A 389 -1.99 19.93 -1.25
C VAL A 389 -0.63 20.49 -1.68
N VAL A 390 -0.12 21.54 -1.03
CA VAL A 390 1.22 22.09 -1.31
C VAL A 390 2.28 21.03 -1.11
N ARG A 391 2.28 20.34 0.06
CA ARG A 391 3.24 19.26 0.34
C ARG A 391 3.23 18.15 -0.74
N ARG A 392 2.05 17.70 -1.15
CA ARG A 392 1.90 16.65 -2.18
C ARG A 392 2.37 17.13 -3.55
N ARG A 393 1.99 18.35 -3.96
CA ARG A 393 2.44 18.94 -5.24
C ARG A 393 3.96 19.11 -5.27
N THR A 394 4.56 19.62 -4.19
CA THR A 394 6.01 19.75 -4.07
C THR A 394 6.71 18.39 -4.13
N LYS A 395 6.22 17.41 -3.38
CA LYS A 395 6.75 16.03 -3.41
C LYS A 395 6.68 15.44 -4.82
N ARG A 396 5.55 15.62 -5.51
CA ARG A 396 5.37 15.13 -6.88
C ARG A 396 6.31 15.87 -7.84
N PHE A 397 6.37 17.19 -7.78
CA PHE A 397 7.25 18.01 -8.62
C PHE A 397 8.72 17.62 -8.47
N ILE A 398 9.20 17.45 -7.23
CA ILE A 398 10.57 16.98 -6.96
C ILE A 398 10.79 15.60 -7.59
N LYS A 399 9.86 14.65 -7.42
CA LYS A 399 10.00 13.29 -7.96
C LYS A 399 9.95 13.23 -9.49
N THR A 400 9.14 14.05 -10.13
CA THR A 400 8.98 14.06 -11.59
C THR A 400 10.05 14.86 -12.30
N THR A 401 10.88 15.63 -11.59
CA THR A 401 11.99 16.41 -12.15
C THR A 401 13.33 15.74 -11.79
N PRO A 402 13.97 14.99 -12.71
CA PRO A 402 15.16 14.18 -12.40
C PRO A 402 16.30 14.97 -11.77
N LEU A 403 16.56 16.19 -12.24
CA LEU A 403 17.62 17.06 -11.71
C LEU A 403 17.34 17.46 -10.25
N LEU A 404 16.10 17.87 -9.94
CA LEU A 404 15.71 18.23 -8.58
C LEU A 404 15.74 17.02 -7.65
N TRP A 405 15.33 15.85 -8.13
CA TRP A 405 15.42 14.60 -7.38
C TRP A 405 16.86 14.26 -6.99
N LEU A 406 17.81 14.38 -7.92
CA LEU A 406 19.23 14.16 -7.67
C LEU A 406 19.79 15.15 -6.63
N TRP A 407 19.46 16.43 -6.76
CA TRP A 407 19.89 17.46 -5.83
C TRP A 407 19.32 17.23 -4.42
N VAL A 408 18.00 17.03 -4.31
CA VAL A 408 17.33 16.79 -3.01
C VAL A 408 17.83 15.50 -2.37
N SER A 409 18.05 14.44 -3.14
CA SER A 409 18.55 13.17 -2.60
C SER A 409 19.99 13.30 -2.08
N ARG A 410 20.87 14.02 -2.80
CA ARG A 410 22.24 14.31 -2.37
C ARG A 410 22.27 15.17 -1.11
N LEU A 411 21.49 16.26 -1.09
CA LEU A 411 21.40 17.15 0.07
C LEU A 411 20.90 16.38 1.31
N ARG A 412 19.87 15.56 1.15
CA ARG A 412 19.31 14.75 2.24
C ARG A 412 20.32 13.73 2.75
N SER A 413 21.06 13.05 1.87
CA SER A 413 22.09 12.10 2.26
C SER A 413 23.29 12.77 2.95
N ALA A 414 23.60 14.02 2.63
CA ALA A 414 24.66 14.78 3.28
C ALA A 414 24.24 15.29 4.68
N VAL A 415 23.00 15.76 4.82
CA VAL A 415 22.49 16.38 6.06
C VAL A 415 21.93 15.33 7.04
N GLY A 416 21.39 14.22 6.54
CA GLY A 416 20.74 13.17 7.36
C GLY A 416 21.62 12.63 8.50
N PRO A 417 22.87 12.23 8.25
CA PRO A 417 23.79 11.75 9.29
C PRO A 417 24.10 12.80 10.37
N LEU A 418 24.14 14.09 9.99
CA LEU A 418 24.37 15.20 10.92
C LEU A 418 23.17 15.41 11.84
N LEU A 419 21.96 15.42 11.29
CA LEU A 419 20.73 15.53 12.08
C LEU A 419 20.56 14.39 13.06
N HIS A 420 20.86 13.15 12.66
CA HIS A 420 20.84 12.00 13.57
C HIS A 420 21.83 12.11 14.73
N ARG A 421 23.03 12.68 14.50
CA ARG A 421 24.02 12.93 15.58
C ARG A 421 23.53 13.97 16.56
N VAL A 422 22.88 15.04 16.10
CA VAL A 422 22.32 16.11 16.93
C VAL A 422 21.15 15.58 17.78
N CYS A 423 20.22 14.84 17.17
CA CYS A 423 19.10 14.24 17.90
C CYS A 423 19.55 13.25 18.99
N ARG A 424 20.59 12.42 18.74
CA ARG A 424 21.15 11.54 19.76
C ARG A 424 21.78 12.29 20.95
N ARG A 425 22.40 13.45 20.70
CA ARG A 425 22.95 14.27 21.80
C ARG A 425 21.88 14.89 22.68
N ILE A 426 20.72 15.22 22.11
CA ILE A 426 19.58 15.82 22.84
C ILE A 426 18.81 14.74 23.64
N SER A 427 18.69 13.52 23.11
CA SER A 427 17.99 12.42 23.81
C SER A 427 18.87 11.66 24.85
N GLY A 428 20.17 11.85 24.83
CA GLY A 428 21.10 11.23 25.79
C GLY A 428 21.37 12.07 27.03
N THR A 429 20.68 13.20 27.19
CA THR A 429 20.79 14.10 28.36
C THR A 429 19.48 14.15 29.20
N ARG A 430 18.71 13.08 29.18
CA ARG A 430 17.58 12.89 30.12
C ARG A 430 17.69 11.55 30.80
#